data_3c92b480e61e760fbfd9b8597c7ccf00
#
_entry.id   3c92b480e61e760fbfd9b8597c7ccf00
#
_cell.length_a   1.000
_cell.length_b   1.000
_cell.length_c   1.000
_cell.angle_alpha   90.00
_cell.angle_beta   90.00
_cell.angle_gamma   90.00
#
_symmetry.space_group_name_H-M   'P 1'
#
loop_
_entity.id
_entity.type
_entity.pdbx_description
1 polymer ?
#
loop_
_entity_poly.entity_id
_entity_poly.type
_entity_poly.pdbx_seq_one_letter_code
_entity_poly.pdbx_strand_id
1 'polypeptide(L)'
;MDLTDRTLRETYLPPYKAAVDAGVGTVMAAFNDIDAVPAHASQYLMQQILRKEWGFNGFVVSDFTGINELVPHGVAADSSLAGQLAIEAGINMDLQGDVYHRFLKWLVETGMVPQKQVDIMCAEVLRVKFALGLFDDPYKYHDLQAAEKEFYKPANLAAARDMACKSMVLLKNDKEALPIAAGKKIALIGPFADARLDLLGSWYGQGQADKVVSILTGLKERFGADKVIYTKGSEPDKDDRSGFAAALNAARSADKVVMAGGQPGFWSGEATSLTSIRIPAIQQELIREVAQSGKPLILVLLNGRPLDLSWESTVADAIVEAWYPGTEGGHAVADVLSGDFNPCGKLTMTFPRNLGQVPIHYDAKNTGRPYTPGQGEQHYVSRYLNEPTATPLYPFGYGLSYTTFEYSDLKVAPEKTDMKQPVAVTVTVKNTGKVRCTEVVQLYVRDLVASVTRPTRQLKGFERVTLEPGESREVSFTITSDAVGFYRQDMSFGYEPGDFKVWAGGSSDAALEGSFEITK
;
A
#
# COMPACT_ATOMS: atom_id res chain seq x y z
N MET A 1 -19.09 -7.73 2.79
CA MET A 1 -18.84 -6.43 2.10
C MET A 1 -19.93 -6.18 1.08
N ASP A 2 -20.70 -5.12 1.24
CA ASP A 2 -21.70 -4.72 0.25
C ASP A 2 -21.01 -3.99 -0.91
N LEU A 3 -20.70 -4.73 -1.96
CA LEU A 3 -20.08 -4.20 -3.17
C LEU A 3 -21.00 -4.43 -4.37
N THR A 4 -21.15 -3.40 -5.20
CA THR A 4 -21.75 -3.63 -6.51
C THR A 4 -20.80 -4.47 -7.37
N ASP A 5 -21.33 -5.27 -8.28
CA ASP A 5 -20.51 -6.06 -9.21
C ASP A 5 -19.55 -5.17 -10.03
N ARG A 6 -19.97 -3.95 -10.38
CA ARG A 6 -19.10 -2.96 -11.03
C ARG A 6 -17.89 -2.59 -10.15
N THR A 7 -18.11 -2.28 -8.88
CA THR A 7 -17.01 -1.95 -7.95
C THR A 7 -16.09 -3.14 -7.76
N LEU A 8 -16.64 -4.34 -7.61
CA LEU A 8 -15.86 -5.57 -7.53
C LEU A 8 -14.94 -5.73 -8.75
N ARG A 9 -15.49 -5.60 -9.97
CA ARG A 9 -14.76 -5.80 -11.23
C ARG A 9 -13.80 -4.65 -11.59
N GLU A 10 -14.08 -3.41 -11.19
CA GLU A 10 -13.22 -2.26 -11.52
C GLU A 10 -12.12 -2.00 -10.47
N THR A 11 -12.31 -2.44 -9.22
CA THR A 11 -11.41 -2.09 -8.11
C THR A 11 -10.71 -3.31 -7.52
N TYR A 12 -11.43 -4.38 -7.22
CA TYR A 12 -10.89 -5.50 -6.46
C TYR A 12 -10.34 -6.63 -7.34
N LEU A 13 -11.01 -6.97 -8.42
CA LEU A 13 -10.62 -8.08 -9.28
C LEU A 13 -9.43 -7.84 -10.23
N PRO A 14 -9.12 -6.61 -10.68
CA PRO A 14 -8.03 -6.41 -11.64
C PRO A 14 -6.66 -6.98 -11.23
N PRO A 15 -6.19 -6.85 -9.96
CA PRO A 15 -4.93 -7.46 -9.53
C PRO A 15 -4.94 -9.00 -9.63
N TYR A 16 -6.06 -9.63 -9.28
CA TYR A 16 -6.23 -11.09 -9.40
C TYR A 16 -6.22 -11.53 -10.84
N LYS A 17 -6.94 -10.80 -11.71
CA LYS A 17 -6.93 -11.09 -13.16
C LYS A 17 -5.51 -11.02 -13.73
N ALA A 18 -4.77 -9.96 -13.36
CA ALA A 18 -3.38 -9.82 -13.80
C ALA A 18 -2.49 -10.96 -13.30
N ALA A 19 -2.70 -11.46 -12.08
CA ALA A 19 -1.97 -12.61 -11.55
C ALA A 19 -2.33 -13.91 -12.31
N VAL A 20 -3.61 -14.11 -12.64
CA VAL A 20 -4.05 -15.25 -13.47
C VAL A 20 -3.43 -15.19 -14.86
N ASP A 21 -3.41 -14.03 -15.50
CA ASP A 21 -2.80 -13.81 -16.82
C ASP A 21 -1.28 -14.04 -16.81
N ALA A 22 -0.64 -13.76 -15.68
CA ALA A 22 0.77 -14.05 -15.45
C ALA A 22 1.05 -15.55 -15.17
N GLY A 23 0.03 -16.40 -15.07
CA GLY A 23 0.17 -17.84 -14.93
C GLY A 23 0.30 -18.32 -13.48
N VAL A 24 -0.34 -17.66 -12.52
CA VAL A 24 -0.37 -18.15 -11.13
C VAL A 24 -0.97 -19.55 -11.06
N GLY A 25 -0.34 -20.44 -10.28
CA GLY A 25 -0.76 -21.85 -10.17
C GLY A 25 -1.85 -22.09 -9.14
N THR A 26 -2.01 -21.21 -8.15
CA THR A 26 -2.97 -21.35 -7.05
C THR A 26 -3.58 -20.01 -6.70
N VAL A 27 -4.83 -20.06 -6.20
CA VAL A 27 -5.56 -18.91 -5.66
C VAL A 27 -6.10 -19.29 -4.29
N MET A 28 -6.05 -18.39 -3.32
CA MET A 28 -6.65 -18.58 -2.00
C MET A 28 -7.99 -17.85 -1.93
N ALA A 29 -9.02 -18.52 -1.42
CA ALA A 29 -10.32 -17.90 -1.14
C ALA A 29 -10.21 -17.01 0.10
N ALA A 30 -10.78 -15.81 0.06
CA ALA A 30 -10.75 -14.87 1.18
C ALA A 30 -11.78 -15.22 2.27
N PHE A 31 -11.54 -14.77 3.50
CA PHE A 31 -12.51 -14.90 4.60
C PHE A 31 -13.79 -14.09 4.38
N ASN A 32 -13.68 -12.99 3.64
CA ASN A 32 -14.77 -12.04 3.44
C ASN A 32 -15.98 -12.64 2.74
N ASP A 33 -17.17 -12.18 3.13
CA ASP A 33 -18.35 -12.23 2.29
C ASP A 33 -18.38 -11.09 1.27
N ILE A 34 -18.95 -11.34 0.10
CA ILE A 34 -19.27 -10.34 -0.92
C ILE A 34 -20.75 -10.52 -1.26
N ASP A 35 -21.52 -9.45 -1.13
CA ASP A 35 -22.97 -9.49 -1.30
C ASP A 35 -23.62 -10.59 -0.44
N ALA A 36 -23.22 -10.64 0.85
CA ALA A 36 -23.65 -11.61 1.85
C ALA A 36 -23.32 -13.10 1.54
N VAL A 37 -22.47 -13.39 0.55
CA VAL A 37 -21.99 -14.75 0.25
C VAL A 37 -20.51 -14.85 0.58
N PRO A 38 -20.09 -15.65 1.59
CA PRO A 38 -18.68 -15.90 1.89
C PRO A 38 -17.94 -16.43 0.67
N ALA A 39 -16.70 -15.97 0.44
CA ALA A 39 -15.94 -16.36 -0.74
C ALA A 39 -15.73 -17.88 -0.84
N HIS A 40 -15.61 -18.58 0.30
CA HIS A 40 -15.50 -20.04 0.35
C HIS A 40 -16.77 -20.79 -0.11
N ALA A 41 -17.93 -20.12 -0.18
CA ALA A 41 -19.19 -20.68 -0.70
C ALA A 41 -19.62 -20.02 -2.03
N SER A 42 -18.82 -19.10 -2.58
CA SER A 42 -19.22 -18.29 -3.73
C SER A 42 -18.91 -18.98 -5.06
N GLN A 43 -19.90 -19.66 -5.64
CA GLN A 43 -19.81 -20.17 -7.02
C GLN A 43 -19.61 -19.04 -8.03
N TYR A 44 -20.13 -17.83 -7.75
CA TYR A 44 -19.95 -16.68 -8.63
C TYR A 44 -18.47 -16.30 -8.75
N LEU A 45 -17.76 -16.15 -7.62
CA LEU A 45 -16.34 -15.79 -7.65
C LEU A 45 -15.48 -16.92 -8.23
N MET A 46 -15.67 -18.14 -7.75
CA MET A 46 -14.73 -19.24 -8.05
C MET A 46 -15.05 -19.94 -9.36
N GLN A 47 -16.33 -20.19 -9.68
CA GLN A 47 -16.69 -20.89 -10.90
C GLN A 47 -16.96 -19.93 -12.06
N GLN A 48 -17.76 -18.88 -11.84
CA GLN A 48 -18.13 -18.00 -12.94
C GLN A 48 -16.98 -17.08 -13.33
N ILE A 49 -16.43 -16.30 -12.40
CA ILE A 49 -15.37 -15.31 -12.70
C ILE A 49 -14.03 -16.02 -12.90
N LEU A 50 -13.52 -16.71 -11.87
CA LEU A 50 -12.16 -17.24 -11.90
C LEU A 50 -11.97 -18.31 -12.99
N ARG A 51 -12.88 -19.28 -13.06
CA ARG A 51 -12.70 -20.41 -13.99
C ARG A 51 -13.29 -20.18 -15.39
N LYS A 52 -14.55 -19.73 -15.50
CA LYS A 52 -15.19 -19.59 -16.82
C LYS A 52 -14.74 -18.33 -17.55
N GLU A 53 -14.74 -17.17 -16.87
CA GLU A 53 -14.38 -15.91 -17.54
C GLU A 53 -12.87 -15.77 -17.74
N TRP A 54 -12.08 -16.13 -16.73
CA TRP A 54 -10.61 -15.95 -16.78
C TRP A 54 -9.83 -17.18 -17.24
N GLY A 55 -10.48 -18.35 -17.32
CA GLY A 55 -9.84 -19.58 -17.76
C GLY A 55 -8.80 -20.14 -16.80
N PHE A 56 -8.89 -19.81 -15.51
CA PHE A 56 -7.98 -20.33 -14.49
C PHE A 56 -8.04 -21.84 -14.41
N ASN A 57 -6.91 -22.52 -14.56
CA ASN A 57 -6.79 -23.98 -14.59
C ASN A 57 -5.96 -24.58 -13.45
N GLY A 58 -5.55 -23.75 -12.49
CA GLY A 58 -4.91 -24.16 -11.25
C GLY A 58 -5.90 -24.66 -10.20
N PHE A 59 -5.52 -24.68 -8.94
CA PHE A 59 -6.44 -25.04 -7.86
C PHE A 59 -6.67 -23.89 -6.88
N VAL A 60 -7.82 -23.96 -6.18
CA VAL A 60 -8.18 -22.98 -5.13
C VAL A 60 -7.97 -23.64 -3.77
N VAL A 61 -7.24 -22.98 -2.88
CA VAL A 61 -7.08 -23.36 -1.48
C VAL A 61 -7.97 -22.47 -0.62
N SER A 62 -8.52 -23.00 0.48
CA SER A 62 -9.18 -22.16 1.49
C SER A 62 -8.15 -21.31 2.20
N ASP A 63 -8.59 -20.23 2.83
CA ASP A 63 -7.81 -19.62 3.89
C ASP A 63 -7.78 -20.52 5.13
N PHE A 64 -6.96 -20.19 6.14
CA PHE A 64 -6.76 -20.97 7.36
C PHE A 64 -8.11 -21.19 8.09
N THR A 65 -8.59 -22.43 8.17
CA THR A 65 -9.92 -22.81 8.70
C THR A 65 -11.13 -22.17 8.00
N GLY A 66 -10.95 -21.51 6.84
CA GLY A 66 -11.98 -20.69 6.19
C GLY A 66 -13.25 -21.45 5.79
N ILE A 67 -13.16 -22.78 5.54
CA ILE A 67 -14.38 -23.60 5.31
C ILE A 67 -15.20 -23.69 6.60
N ASN A 68 -14.56 -23.83 7.76
CA ASN A 68 -15.26 -23.92 9.04
C ASN A 68 -16.00 -22.62 9.37
N GLU A 69 -15.49 -21.49 8.89
CA GLU A 69 -16.09 -20.18 9.15
C GLU A 69 -17.44 -19.97 8.44
N LEU A 70 -17.81 -20.83 7.49
CA LEU A 70 -19.16 -20.82 6.92
C LEU A 70 -20.25 -21.10 7.98
N VAL A 71 -19.91 -21.79 9.07
CA VAL A 71 -20.84 -22.03 10.18
C VAL A 71 -21.10 -20.75 10.99
N PRO A 72 -20.08 -20.04 11.53
CA PRO A 72 -20.31 -18.75 12.21
C PRO A 72 -20.84 -17.65 11.28
N HIS A 73 -20.59 -17.70 9.97
CA HIS A 73 -21.26 -16.84 8.98
C HIS A 73 -22.78 -17.11 8.89
N GLY A 74 -23.25 -18.25 9.41
CA GLY A 74 -24.66 -18.62 9.38
C GLY A 74 -25.15 -19.12 8.02
N VAL A 75 -24.26 -19.48 7.10
CA VAL A 75 -24.60 -20.04 5.78
C VAL A 75 -24.52 -21.56 5.75
N ALA A 76 -23.90 -22.18 6.74
CA ALA A 76 -23.88 -23.61 6.93
C ALA A 76 -24.35 -23.97 8.35
N ALA A 77 -25.19 -25.02 8.48
CA ALA A 77 -25.69 -25.46 9.77
C ALA A 77 -24.60 -26.17 10.60
N ASP A 78 -23.67 -26.85 9.92
CA ASP A 78 -22.57 -27.61 10.51
C ASP A 78 -21.39 -27.72 9.51
N SER A 79 -20.29 -28.32 9.95
CA SER A 79 -19.09 -28.48 9.15
C SER A 79 -19.29 -29.40 7.92
N SER A 80 -20.24 -30.33 7.94
CA SER A 80 -20.50 -31.18 6.79
C SER A 80 -21.17 -30.41 5.66
N LEU A 81 -22.16 -29.56 5.97
CA LEU A 81 -22.75 -28.64 5.02
C LEU A 81 -21.74 -27.58 4.54
N ALA A 82 -20.89 -27.07 5.43
CA ALA A 82 -19.80 -26.15 5.06
C ALA A 82 -18.87 -26.80 4.01
N GLY A 83 -18.51 -28.06 4.21
CA GLY A 83 -17.72 -28.83 3.24
C GLY A 83 -18.42 -28.99 1.89
N GLN A 84 -19.70 -29.31 1.89
CA GLN A 84 -20.51 -29.39 0.66
C GLN A 84 -20.48 -28.06 -0.12
N LEU A 85 -20.80 -26.95 0.54
CA LEU A 85 -20.83 -25.62 -0.08
C LEU A 85 -19.48 -25.22 -0.67
N ALA A 86 -18.38 -25.50 0.05
CA ALA A 86 -17.04 -25.21 -0.42
C ALA A 86 -16.66 -26.06 -1.66
N ILE A 87 -17.02 -27.33 -1.69
CA ILE A 87 -16.82 -28.21 -2.85
C ILE A 87 -17.63 -27.70 -4.05
N GLU A 88 -18.88 -27.33 -3.86
CA GLU A 88 -19.74 -26.76 -4.90
C GLU A 88 -19.20 -25.42 -5.43
N ALA A 89 -18.61 -24.60 -4.57
CA ALA A 89 -17.90 -23.39 -4.97
C ALA A 89 -16.61 -23.69 -5.74
N GLY A 90 -15.99 -24.86 -5.55
CA GLY A 90 -14.75 -25.26 -6.21
C GLY A 90 -13.49 -24.98 -5.42
N ILE A 91 -13.58 -25.01 -4.10
CA ILE A 91 -12.42 -24.97 -3.19
C ILE A 91 -11.79 -26.35 -3.16
N ASN A 92 -10.60 -26.50 -3.76
CA ASN A 92 -9.94 -27.80 -3.95
C ASN A 92 -9.24 -28.32 -2.70
N MET A 93 -8.73 -27.41 -1.85
CA MET A 93 -7.89 -27.77 -0.72
C MET A 93 -8.38 -27.03 0.53
N ASP A 94 -8.62 -27.79 1.59
CA ASP A 94 -8.99 -27.34 2.92
C ASP A 94 -7.72 -27.07 3.74
N LEU A 95 -7.40 -25.80 4.00
CA LEU A 95 -6.24 -25.42 4.78
C LEU A 95 -6.59 -25.44 6.27
N GLN A 96 -6.04 -26.40 7.01
CA GLN A 96 -6.16 -26.55 8.48
C GLN A 96 -7.59 -26.80 9.00
N GLY A 97 -8.62 -26.84 8.14
CA GLY A 97 -10.02 -26.96 8.56
C GLY A 97 -10.43 -28.38 8.97
N ASP A 98 -9.75 -29.41 8.47
CA ASP A 98 -10.05 -30.84 8.66
C ASP A 98 -11.46 -31.26 8.20
N VAL A 99 -12.14 -30.39 7.45
CA VAL A 99 -13.52 -30.63 7.01
C VAL A 99 -13.57 -31.70 5.93
N TYR A 100 -12.71 -31.60 4.92
CA TYR A 100 -12.68 -32.60 3.85
C TYR A 100 -12.21 -33.97 4.34
N HIS A 101 -11.21 -34.02 5.20
CA HIS A 101 -10.75 -35.29 5.78
C HIS A 101 -11.86 -35.99 6.55
N ARG A 102 -12.69 -35.26 7.30
CA ARG A 102 -13.74 -35.81 8.13
C ARG A 102 -15.02 -36.15 7.37
N PHE A 103 -15.41 -35.35 6.39
CA PHE A 103 -16.76 -35.42 5.83
C PHE A 103 -16.80 -35.76 4.35
N LEU A 104 -15.72 -35.62 3.56
CA LEU A 104 -15.74 -35.80 2.10
C LEU A 104 -16.26 -37.18 1.68
N LYS A 105 -15.79 -38.24 2.35
CA LYS A 105 -16.24 -39.61 2.06
C LYS A 105 -17.74 -39.76 2.26
N TRP A 106 -18.25 -39.29 3.41
CA TRP A 106 -19.66 -39.36 3.73
C TRP A 106 -20.51 -38.53 2.75
N LEU A 107 -20.08 -37.34 2.39
CA LEU A 107 -20.75 -36.47 1.39
C LEU A 107 -20.93 -37.14 0.05
N VAL A 108 -19.92 -37.91 -0.38
CA VAL A 108 -20.00 -38.69 -1.62
C VAL A 108 -20.89 -39.89 -1.48
N GLU A 109 -20.76 -40.70 -0.41
CA GLU A 109 -21.53 -41.92 -0.15
C GLU A 109 -23.04 -41.61 0.01
N THR A 110 -23.40 -40.46 0.55
CA THR A 110 -24.78 -40.01 0.66
C THR A 110 -25.32 -39.33 -0.60
N GLY A 111 -24.48 -39.11 -1.60
CA GLY A 111 -24.85 -38.44 -2.86
C GLY A 111 -25.02 -36.92 -2.75
N MET A 112 -24.64 -36.30 -1.63
CA MET A 112 -24.65 -34.84 -1.48
C MET A 112 -23.61 -34.16 -2.36
N VAL A 113 -22.49 -34.83 -2.61
CA VAL A 113 -21.45 -34.38 -3.53
C VAL A 113 -21.20 -35.47 -4.58
N PRO A 114 -21.25 -35.15 -5.89
CA PRO A 114 -20.94 -36.12 -6.93
C PRO A 114 -19.46 -36.54 -6.90
N GLN A 115 -19.15 -37.84 -7.00
CA GLN A 115 -17.79 -38.36 -7.10
C GLN A 115 -16.99 -37.62 -8.21
N LYS A 116 -17.62 -37.38 -9.35
CA LYS A 116 -17.01 -36.65 -10.48
C LYS A 116 -16.45 -35.28 -10.09
N GLN A 117 -17.12 -34.56 -9.18
CA GLN A 117 -16.65 -33.26 -8.71
C GLN A 117 -15.35 -33.41 -7.90
N VAL A 118 -15.29 -34.41 -7.04
CA VAL A 118 -14.07 -34.73 -6.27
C VAL A 118 -12.91 -35.12 -7.20
N ASP A 119 -13.19 -35.92 -8.22
CA ASP A 119 -12.19 -36.34 -9.20
C ASP A 119 -11.60 -35.15 -9.96
N ILE A 120 -12.44 -34.18 -10.37
CA ILE A 120 -12.01 -32.94 -11.02
C ILE A 120 -11.10 -32.13 -10.07
N MET A 121 -11.54 -31.92 -8.85
CA MET A 121 -10.79 -31.15 -7.85
C MET A 121 -9.45 -31.80 -7.52
N CYS A 122 -9.43 -33.11 -7.38
CA CYS A 122 -8.19 -33.88 -7.19
C CYS A 122 -7.24 -33.75 -8.37
N ALA A 123 -7.76 -33.87 -9.61
CA ALA A 123 -6.96 -33.72 -10.83
C ALA A 123 -6.32 -32.33 -10.94
N GLU A 124 -7.00 -31.27 -10.51
CA GLU A 124 -6.46 -29.91 -10.52
C GLU A 124 -5.28 -29.76 -9.56
N VAL A 125 -5.37 -30.32 -8.34
CA VAL A 125 -4.26 -30.33 -7.38
C VAL A 125 -3.10 -31.18 -7.91
N LEU A 126 -3.38 -32.38 -8.42
CA LEU A 126 -2.36 -33.26 -8.99
C LEU A 126 -1.63 -32.64 -10.17
N ARG A 127 -2.33 -31.90 -11.03
CA ARG A 127 -1.71 -31.19 -12.17
C ARG A 127 -0.60 -30.25 -11.72
N VAL A 128 -0.83 -29.47 -10.66
CA VAL A 128 0.19 -28.55 -10.12
C VAL A 128 1.36 -29.35 -9.52
N LYS A 129 1.09 -30.42 -8.78
CA LYS A 129 2.14 -31.30 -8.24
C LYS A 129 3.00 -31.92 -9.36
N PHE A 130 2.39 -32.38 -10.47
CA PHE A 130 3.11 -32.87 -11.64
C PHE A 130 3.95 -31.78 -12.30
N ALA A 131 3.38 -30.59 -12.50
CA ALA A 131 4.10 -29.46 -13.08
C ALA A 131 5.33 -29.03 -12.26
N LEU A 132 5.27 -29.17 -10.93
CA LEU A 132 6.39 -28.95 -10.02
C LEU A 132 7.42 -30.08 -10.02
N GLY A 133 7.14 -31.24 -10.65
CA GLY A 133 8.03 -32.41 -10.68
C GLY A 133 8.08 -33.16 -9.33
N LEU A 134 7.07 -33.01 -8.47
CA LEU A 134 7.08 -33.63 -7.13
C LEU A 134 6.87 -35.15 -7.16
N PHE A 135 6.41 -35.71 -8.28
CA PHE A 135 6.32 -37.16 -8.47
C PHE A 135 7.64 -37.79 -8.96
N ASP A 136 8.51 -36.98 -9.59
CA ASP A 136 9.85 -37.41 -10.00
C ASP A 136 10.83 -37.30 -8.81
N ASP A 137 10.74 -36.18 -8.08
CA ASP A 137 11.53 -35.95 -6.86
C ASP A 137 10.71 -35.11 -5.86
N PRO A 138 10.09 -35.74 -4.85
CA PRO A 138 9.28 -35.04 -3.85
C PRO A 138 10.10 -34.11 -2.93
N TYR A 139 11.43 -34.29 -2.89
CA TYR A 139 12.35 -33.50 -2.07
C TYR A 139 13.12 -32.44 -2.86
N LYS A 140 12.82 -32.28 -4.14
CA LYS A 140 13.48 -31.34 -5.06
C LYS A 140 13.74 -29.94 -4.50
N TYR A 141 12.82 -29.45 -3.70
CA TYR A 141 12.88 -28.12 -3.09
C TYR A 141 13.28 -28.15 -1.60
N HIS A 142 13.74 -29.30 -1.11
CA HIS A 142 14.02 -29.55 0.31
C HIS A 142 15.54 -29.53 0.57
N ASP A 143 16.12 -28.33 0.60
CA ASP A 143 17.55 -28.16 0.91
C ASP A 143 17.71 -27.16 2.07
N LEU A 144 17.85 -27.70 3.30
CA LEU A 144 18.05 -26.87 4.51
C LEU A 144 19.35 -26.08 4.45
N GLN A 145 20.42 -26.65 3.84
CA GLN A 145 21.69 -25.93 3.73
C GLN A 145 21.61 -24.78 2.71
N ALA A 146 20.85 -24.94 1.64
CA ALA A 146 20.56 -23.86 0.70
C ALA A 146 19.78 -22.74 1.38
N ALA A 147 18.78 -23.06 2.19
CA ALA A 147 18.02 -22.07 2.97
C ALA A 147 18.94 -21.28 3.91
N GLU A 148 19.80 -21.93 4.70
CA GLU A 148 20.75 -21.26 5.59
C GLU A 148 21.73 -20.35 4.85
N LYS A 149 22.17 -20.74 3.65
CA LYS A 149 23.08 -19.92 2.81
C LYS A 149 22.37 -18.73 2.14
N GLU A 150 21.08 -18.86 1.84
CA GLU A 150 20.30 -17.81 1.18
C GLU A 150 19.76 -16.76 2.16
N PHE A 151 19.36 -17.17 3.37
CA PHE A 151 18.90 -16.21 4.37
C PHE A 151 20.05 -15.30 4.79
N TYR A 152 19.75 -13.99 4.86
CA TYR A 152 20.68 -12.94 5.30
C TYR A 152 22.02 -12.86 4.54
N LYS A 153 22.13 -13.43 3.34
CA LYS A 153 23.32 -13.23 2.54
C LYS A 153 23.47 -11.74 2.16
N PRO A 154 24.72 -11.23 1.98
CA PRO A 154 24.96 -9.80 1.76
C PRO A 154 24.14 -9.18 0.62
N ALA A 155 23.94 -9.91 -0.49
CA ALA A 155 23.14 -9.43 -1.61
C ALA A 155 21.67 -9.24 -1.24
N ASN A 156 21.07 -10.14 -0.44
CA ASN A 156 19.68 -10.03 0.01
C ASN A 156 19.52 -8.89 1.04
N LEU A 157 20.48 -8.70 1.94
CA LEU A 157 20.49 -7.56 2.86
C LEU A 157 20.62 -6.23 2.12
N ALA A 158 21.51 -6.15 1.11
CA ALA A 158 21.64 -4.97 0.28
C ALA A 158 20.33 -4.66 -0.48
N ALA A 159 19.66 -5.68 -1.02
CA ALA A 159 18.36 -5.52 -1.68
C ALA A 159 17.26 -5.08 -0.69
N ALA A 160 17.26 -5.61 0.53
CA ALA A 160 16.34 -5.20 1.60
C ALA A 160 16.54 -3.72 1.98
N ARG A 161 17.80 -3.27 2.14
CA ARG A 161 18.14 -1.87 2.42
C ARG A 161 17.71 -0.95 1.26
N ASP A 162 18.03 -1.31 0.02
CA ASP A 162 17.63 -0.54 -1.17
C ASP A 162 16.10 -0.40 -1.27
N MET A 163 15.37 -1.49 -1.03
CA MET A 163 13.91 -1.48 -1.05
C MET A 163 13.34 -0.61 0.09
N ALA A 164 13.89 -0.73 1.30
CA ALA A 164 13.49 0.11 2.43
C ALA A 164 13.71 1.60 2.14
N CYS A 165 14.87 1.99 1.60
CA CYS A 165 15.14 3.37 1.18
C CYS A 165 14.12 3.86 0.14
N LYS A 166 13.79 3.03 -0.86
CA LYS A 166 12.84 3.38 -1.94
C LYS A 166 11.40 3.44 -1.48
N SER A 167 11.04 2.77 -0.40
CA SER A 167 9.68 2.78 0.16
C SER A 167 9.40 3.97 1.08
N MET A 168 10.42 4.56 1.70
CA MET A 168 10.26 5.70 2.59
C MET A 168 9.79 6.94 1.84
N VAL A 169 8.83 7.66 2.45
CA VAL A 169 8.21 8.85 1.85
C VAL A 169 8.54 10.08 2.71
N LEU A 170 9.17 11.07 2.12
CA LEU A 170 9.38 12.37 2.75
C LEU A 170 8.09 13.17 2.64
N LEU A 171 7.35 13.31 3.75
CA LEU A 171 6.06 14.00 3.78
C LEU A 171 6.22 15.51 3.99
N LYS A 172 7.26 15.91 4.72
CA LYS A 172 7.54 17.32 5.03
C LYS A 172 9.04 17.55 5.19
N ASN A 173 9.54 18.71 4.76
CA ASN A 173 10.93 19.12 4.97
C ASN A 173 11.06 20.65 4.94
N ASP A 174 10.65 21.31 6.01
CA ASP A 174 10.73 22.76 6.16
C ASP A 174 12.15 23.17 6.57
N LYS A 175 12.56 24.38 6.13
CA LYS A 175 13.84 25.00 6.51
C LYS A 175 15.05 24.10 6.29
N GLU A 176 14.98 23.19 5.33
CA GLU A 176 16.06 22.23 5.05
C GLU A 176 16.47 21.44 6.31
N ALA A 177 15.47 20.99 7.09
CA ALA A 177 15.70 20.20 8.29
C ALA A 177 16.44 18.88 7.96
N LEU A 178 16.20 18.33 6.77
CA LEU A 178 16.89 17.20 6.16
C LEU A 178 17.54 17.63 4.83
N PRO A 179 18.67 16.99 4.43
CA PRO A 179 19.44 15.99 5.17
C PRO A 179 20.21 16.57 6.37
N ILE A 180 20.55 15.67 7.30
CA ILE A 180 21.37 16.02 8.46
C ILE A 180 22.84 16.07 8.04
N ALA A 181 23.46 17.23 8.16
CA ALA A 181 24.88 17.40 7.82
C ALA A 181 25.82 16.57 8.73
N ALA A 182 26.92 16.10 8.18
CA ALA A 182 27.96 15.40 8.94
C ALA A 182 28.44 16.23 10.14
N GLY A 183 28.78 15.56 11.24
CA GLY A 183 29.31 16.18 12.46
C GLY A 183 28.25 16.77 13.40
N LYS A 184 26.98 16.83 12.99
CA LYS A 184 25.87 17.27 13.86
C LYS A 184 25.59 16.27 14.96
N LYS A 185 25.28 16.77 16.16
CA LYS A 185 24.77 15.98 17.28
C LYS A 185 23.28 15.75 17.11
N ILE A 186 22.85 14.51 17.28
CA ILE A 186 21.47 14.05 17.11
C ILE A 186 20.96 13.55 18.45
N ALA A 187 19.82 14.10 18.92
CA ALA A 187 19.04 13.46 19.96
C ALA A 187 18.08 12.49 19.30
N LEU A 188 18.33 11.19 19.41
CA LEU A 188 17.41 10.14 18.97
C LEU A 188 16.48 9.80 20.13
N ILE A 189 15.19 10.08 19.96
CA ILE A 189 14.17 9.97 21.00
C ILE A 189 13.03 9.12 20.47
N GLY A 190 12.34 8.40 21.34
CA GLY A 190 11.11 7.69 21.01
C GLY A 190 11.17 6.20 21.21
N PRO A 191 9.97 5.58 21.35
CA PRO A 191 9.85 4.16 21.68
C PRO A 191 10.38 3.22 20.60
N PHE A 192 10.41 3.67 19.34
CA PHE A 192 10.85 2.84 18.21
C PHE A 192 12.30 3.04 17.80
N ALA A 193 13.05 3.88 18.51
CA ALA A 193 14.45 4.13 18.20
C ALA A 193 15.32 2.85 18.22
N ASP A 194 15.06 1.94 19.15
CA ASP A 194 15.77 0.64 19.28
C ASP A 194 14.81 -0.56 19.28
N ALA A 195 13.62 -0.40 18.72
CA ALA A 195 12.57 -1.44 18.67
C ALA A 195 12.72 -2.31 17.42
N ARG A 196 13.57 -3.32 17.50
CA ARG A 196 13.92 -4.19 16.36
C ARG A 196 12.73 -4.96 15.80
N LEU A 197 11.86 -5.51 16.67
CA LEU A 197 10.72 -6.32 16.25
C LEU A 197 9.70 -5.47 15.49
N ASP A 198 9.44 -4.25 15.95
CA ASP A 198 8.47 -3.36 15.31
C ASP A 198 8.88 -2.95 13.89
N LEU A 199 10.20 -2.89 13.59
CA LEU A 199 10.66 -2.60 12.22
C LEU A 199 10.27 -3.69 11.21
N LEU A 200 10.03 -4.93 11.67
CA LEU A 200 9.58 -6.03 10.81
C LEU A 200 8.08 -5.95 10.47
N GLY A 201 7.30 -5.21 11.26
CA GLY A 201 5.84 -5.19 11.15
C GLY A 201 5.18 -6.47 11.67
N SER A 202 3.93 -6.74 11.27
CA SER A 202 3.14 -7.87 11.78
C SER A 202 3.32 -9.18 10.99
N TRP A 203 3.50 -9.10 9.68
CA TRP A 203 3.59 -10.26 8.78
C TRP A 203 5.04 -10.58 8.34
N TYR A 204 5.93 -10.72 9.32
CA TYR A 204 7.35 -10.94 9.05
C TYR A 204 7.76 -12.42 8.92
N GLY A 205 6.81 -13.36 9.03
CA GLY A 205 7.05 -14.80 8.89
C GLY A 205 8.15 -15.31 9.83
N GLN A 206 9.24 -15.78 9.28
CA GLN A 206 10.42 -16.26 10.02
C GLN A 206 11.47 -15.18 10.27
N GLY A 207 11.12 -13.89 10.15
CA GLY A 207 12.01 -12.77 10.45
C GLY A 207 12.52 -12.83 11.90
N GLN A 208 13.80 -12.51 12.10
CA GLN A 208 14.49 -12.62 13.39
C GLN A 208 14.85 -11.21 13.88
N ALA A 209 14.33 -10.83 15.04
CA ALA A 209 14.56 -9.50 15.62
C ALA A 209 16.04 -9.22 15.94
N ASP A 210 16.82 -10.25 16.27
CA ASP A 210 18.27 -10.13 16.54
C ASP A 210 19.09 -9.81 15.28
N LYS A 211 18.55 -10.07 14.09
CA LYS A 211 19.13 -9.72 12.80
C LYS A 211 18.76 -8.33 12.31
N VAL A 212 17.79 -7.68 12.95
CA VAL A 212 17.32 -6.35 12.54
C VAL A 212 18.28 -5.27 13.01
N VAL A 213 18.66 -4.39 12.11
CA VAL A 213 19.39 -3.16 12.43
C VAL A 213 18.39 -2.12 12.91
N SER A 214 18.48 -1.73 14.19
CA SER A 214 17.62 -0.69 14.75
C SER A 214 17.99 0.70 14.23
N ILE A 215 17.07 1.68 14.32
CA ILE A 215 17.35 3.07 13.95
C ILE A 215 18.53 3.61 14.77
N LEU A 216 18.61 3.28 16.05
CA LEU A 216 19.73 3.65 16.92
C LEU A 216 21.06 3.12 16.40
N THR A 217 21.11 1.86 16.00
CA THR A 217 22.31 1.23 15.43
C THR A 217 22.71 1.93 14.13
N GLY A 218 21.78 2.07 13.18
CA GLY A 218 22.06 2.70 11.88
C GLY A 218 22.56 4.14 12.01
N LEU A 219 21.93 4.94 12.89
CA LEU A 219 22.38 6.33 13.10
C LEU A 219 23.75 6.40 13.78
N LYS A 220 24.04 5.54 14.77
CA LYS A 220 25.37 5.49 15.39
C LYS A 220 26.47 5.10 14.41
N GLU A 221 26.21 4.13 13.55
CA GLU A 221 27.17 3.72 12.52
C GLU A 221 27.41 4.82 11.50
N ARG A 222 26.34 5.52 11.08
CA ARG A 222 26.43 6.56 10.04
C ARG A 222 27.01 7.88 10.53
N PHE A 223 26.63 8.35 11.71
CA PHE A 223 27.00 9.69 12.21
C PHE A 223 28.10 9.64 13.28
N GLY A 224 28.40 8.48 13.83
CA GLY A 224 29.32 8.28 14.96
C GLY A 224 28.57 8.11 16.28
N ALA A 225 28.99 7.12 17.05
CA ALA A 225 28.34 6.79 18.33
C ALA A 225 28.35 7.95 19.34
N ASP A 226 29.38 8.81 19.31
CA ASP A 226 29.55 10.00 20.15
C ASP A 226 28.62 11.17 19.72
N LYS A 227 28.04 11.09 18.53
CA LYS A 227 27.13 12.11 17.99
C LYS A 227 25.67 11.79 18.24
N VAL A 228 25.32 10.58 18.65
CA VAL A 228 23.93 10.14 18.84
C VAL A 228 23.63 9.99 20.33
N ILE A 229 22.84 10.92 20.87
CA ILE A 229 22.33 10.88 22.25
C ILE A 229 20.99 10.17 22.22
N TYR A 230 20.89 9.00 22.82
CA TYR A 230 19.67 8.22 22.82
C TYR A 230 18.92 8.29 24.14
N THR A 231 17.60 8.41 24.06
CA THR A 231 16.67 8.14 25.16
C THR A 231 15.33 7.67 24.62
N LYS A 232 14.75 6.66 25.24
CA LYS A 232 13.45 6.13 24.84
C LYS A 232 12.31 7.15 25.01
N GLY A 233 12.34 7.92 26.08
CA GLY A 233 11.37 8.96 26.40
C GLY A 233 10.02 8.44 26.89
N SER A 234 9.39 7.50 26.17
CA SER A 234 8.13 6.85 26.56
C SER A 234 8.06 5.41 26.06
N GLU A 235 7.11 4.64 26.60
CA GLU A 235 6.63 3.43 25.93
C GLU A 235 5.73 3.79 24.74
N PRO A 236 5.45 2.84 23.80
CA PRO A 236 4.65 3.16 22.62
C PRO A 236 3.25 3.70 22.93
N ASP A 237 2.57 3.13 23.94
CA ASP A 237 1.15 3.38 24.23
C ASP A 237 0.80 3.43 25.73
N LYS A 238 1.81 3.33 26.62
CA LYS A 238 1.59 3.41 28.08
C LYS A 238 1.70 4.83 28.58
N ASP A 239 0.80 5.22 29.46
CA ASP A 239 0.79 6.52 30.12
C ASP A 239 1.91 6.63 31.17
N ASP A 240 3.16 6.75 30.70
CA ASP A 240 4.35 6.92 31.52
C ASP A 240 5.22 8.08 30.98
N ARG A 241 5.35 9.12 31.79
CA ARG A 241 6.11 10.34 31.47
C ARG A 241 7.48 10.37 32.14
N SER A 242 7.90 9.29 32.80
CA SER A 242 9.15 9.26 33.59
C SER A 242 10.40 9.58 32.75
N GLY A 243 10.36 9.29 31.44
CA GLY A 243 11.43 9.57 30.50
C GLY A 243 11.44 10.98 29.90
N PHE A 244 10.40 11.79 30.09
CA PHE A 244 10.24 13.10 29.40
C PHE A 244 11.35 14.09 29.72
N ALA A 245 11.72 14.21 30.98
CA ALA A 245 12.81 15.12 31.39
C ALA A 245 14.16 14.74 30.75
N ALA A 246 14.46 13.45 30.68
CA ALA A 246 15.66 12.96 30.00
C ALA A 246 15.61 13.25 28.49
N ALA A 247 14.44 13.07 27.86
CA ALA A 247 14.22 13.36 26.45
C ALA A 247 14.42 14.85 26.13
N LEU A 248 13.84 15.76 26.92
CA LEU A 248 14.03 17.19 26.76
C LEU A 248 15.50 17.62 26.95
N ASN A 249 16.19 17.04 27.93
CA ASN A 249 17.61 17.31 28.17
C ASN A 249 18.47 16.83 26.99
N ALA A 250 18.19 15.64 26.44
CA ALA A 250 18.85 15.14 25.26
C ALA A 250 18.61 16.07 24.04
N ALA A 251 17.36 16.48 23.83
CA ALA A 251 16.99 17.42 22.78
C ALA A 251 17.74 18.76 22.88
N ARG A 252 17.82 19.35 24.06
CA ARG A 252 18.57 20.61 24.30
C ARG A 252 20.07 20.48 24.03
N SER A 253 20.63 19.30 24.27
CA SER A 253 22.07 19.01 24.13
C SER A 253 22.48 18.69 22.69
N ALA A 254 21.55 18.59 21.77
CA ALA A 254 21.78 18.21 20.37
C ALA A 254 21.60 19.40 19.41
N ASP A 255 22.05 19.22 18.17
CA ASP A 255 21.78 20.16 17.08
C ASP A 255 20.42 19.92 16.43
N LYS A 256 20.00 18.64 16.34
CA LYS A 256 18.72 18.20 15.76
C LYS A 256 18.10 17.10 16.62
N VAL A 257 16.79 17.03 16.61
CA VAL A 257 16.00 15.97 17.27
C VAL A 257 15.41 15.05 16.21
N VAL A 258 15.67 13.76 16.34
CA VAL A 258 15.01 12.70 15.58
C VAL A 258 14.09 11.95 16.52
N MET A 259 12.80 12.04 16.29
CA MET A 259 11.77 11.32 17.05
C MET A 259 11.32 10.11 16.27
N ALA A 260 11.65 8.90 16.74
CA ALA A 260 11.18 7.63 16.19
C ALA A 260 9.86 7.24 16.88
N GLY A 261 8.76 7.56 16.24
CA GLY A 261 7.39 7.40 16.74
C GLY A 261 6.48 6.65 15.79
N GLY A 262 5.21 6.52 16.16
CA GLY A 262 4.21 5.86 15.32
C GLY A 262 3.40 4.82 16.07
N GLN A 263 3.12 3.69 15.42
CA GLN A 263 2.30 2.59 15.96
C GLN A 263 3.11 1.29 16.04
N PRO A 264 2.92 0.47 17.10
CA PRO A 264 3.57 -0.84 17.21
C PRO A 264 3.27 -1.73 15.99
N GLY A 265 4.22 -2.58 15.61
CA GLY A 265 4.07 -3.47 14.47
C GLY A 265 2.82 -4.35 14.54
N PHE A 266 2.49 -4.86 15.73
CA PHE A 266 1.33 -5.72 15.95
C PHE A 266 -0.04 -5.00 15.91
N TRP A 267 -0.06 -3.65 15.80
CA TRP A 267 -1.30 -2.88 15.59
C TRP A 267 -1.71 -2.84 14.11
N SER A 268 -0.93 -3.40 13.22
CA SER A 268 -1.22 -3.49 11.80
C SER A 268 -1.29 -4.96 11.38
N GLY A 269 -2.17 -5.28 10.46
CA GLY A 269 -2.36 -6.63 9.95
C GLY A 269 -3.79 -7.11 10.13
N GLU A 270 -3.98 -8.41 10.06
CA GLU A 270 -5.28 -9.05 10.16
C GLU A 270 -5.89 -8.89 11.57
N ALA A 271 -7.20 -8.69 11.63
CA ALA A 271 -7.97 -8.51 12.87
C ALA A 271 -7.46 -7.39 13.80
N THR A 272 -6.77 -6.39 13.26
CA THR A 272 -6.19 -5.27 14.02
C THR A 272 -6.81 -3.92 13.65
N SER A 273 -8.12 -3.82 13.76
CA SER A 273 -8.85 -2.56 13.54
C SER A 273 -8.62 -1.58 14.69
N LEU A 274 -8.41 -0.31 14.35
CA LEU A 274 -8.27 0.78 15.31
C LEU A 274 -9.41 1.78 15.19
N THR A 275 -9.87 2.32 16.33
CA THR A 275 -10.87 3.39 16.39
C THR A 275 -10.25 4.79 16.26
N SER A 276 -8.93 4.89 16.31
CA SER A 276 -8.17 6.12 16.10
C SER A 276 -6.95 5.83 15.23
N ILE A 277 -6.72 6.69 14.26
CA ILE A 277 -5.55 6.63 13.36
C ILE A 277 -4.50 7.69 13.72
N ARG A 278 -4.48 8.12 14.98
CA ARG A 278 -3.46 9.05 15.51
C ARG A 278 -2.26 8.29 16.06
N ILE A 279 -1.16 9.00 16.18
CA ILE A 279 -0.05 8.59 17.04
C ILE A 279 -0.57 8.50 18.48
N PRO A 280 -0.19 7.48 19.27
CA PRO A 280 -0.61 7.36 20.67
C PRO A 280 -0.38 8.65 21.48
N ALA A 281 -1.34 9.00 22.35
CA ALA A 281 -1.35 10.28 23.07
C ALA A 281 -0.06 10.55 23.84
N ILE A 282 0.51 9.53 24.48
CA ILE A 282 1.78 9.66 25.23
C ILE A 282 2.95 10.06 24.33
N GLN A 283 2.99 9.59 23.10
CA GLN A 283 4.01 9.99 22.14
C GLN A 283 3.75 11.43 21.65
N GLN A 284 2.49 11.85 21.44
CA GLN A 284 2.16 13.23 21.10
C GLN A 284 2.57 14.19 22.22
N GLU A 285 2.40 13.79 23.49
CA GLU A 285 2.87 14.57 24.63
C GLU A 285 4.40 14.64 24.67
N LEU A 286 5.09 13.54 24.39
CA LEU A 286 6.55 13.52 24.29
C LEU A 286 7.04 14.45 23.15
N ILE A 287 6.38 14.45 22.00
CA ILE A 287 6.67 15.37 20.89
C ILE A 287 6.51 16.84 21.35
N ARG A 288 5.43 17.16 22.08
CA ARG A 288 5.25 18.52 22.65
C ARG A 288 6.36 18.91 23.61
N GLU A 289 6.80 17.97 24.45
CA GLU A 289 7.86 18.22 25.42
C GLU A 289 9.20 18.47 24.72
N VAL A 290 9.60 17.62 23.77
CA VAL A 290 10.88 17.79 23.08
C VAL A 290 10.90 19.00 22.15
N ALA A 291 9.74 19.41 21.61
CA ALA A 291 9.62 20.61 20.80
C ALA A 291 9.97 21.89 21.59
N GLN A 292 9.82 21.90 22.94
CA GLN A 292 10.25 23.00 23.79
C GLN A 292 11.77 23.25 23.77
N SER A 293 12.56 22.30 23.25
CA SER A 293 13.99 22.51 23.05
C SER A 293 14.31 23.60 22.03
N GLY A 294 13.35 23.95 21.15
CA GLY A 294 13.53 24.88 20.03
C GLY A 294 14.48 24.35 18.94
N LYS A 295 14.85 23.08 18.97
CA LYS A 295 15.70 22.45 17.96
C LYS A 295 14.86 21.94 16.79
N PRO A 296 15.42 21.88 15.57
CA PRO A 296 14.74 21.24 14.44
C PRO A 296 14.30 19.83 14.79
N LEU A 297 12.99 19.57 14.64
CA LEU A 297 12.35 18.31 14.98
C LEU A 297 12.02 17.51 13.72
N ILE A 298 12.57 16.31 13.63
CA ILE A 298 12.37 15.37 12.53
C ILE A 298 11.60 14.16 13.08
N LEU A 299 10.42 13.89 12.55
CA LEU A 299 9.66 12.68 12.87
C LEU A 299 10.01 11.58 11.88
N VAL A 300 10.37 10.40 12.38
CA VAL A 300 10.47 9.14 11.63
C VAL A 300 9.34 8.26 12.12
N LEU A 301 8.39 7.98 11.25
CA LEU A 301 7.15 7.29 11.58
C LEU A 301 7.21 5.82 11.18
N LEU A 302 6.87 4.95 12.13
CA LEU A 302 6.68 3.53 11.92
C LEU A 302 5.19 3.20 12.08
N ASN A 303 4.54 2.79 11.01
CA ASN A 303 3.12 2.42 11.00
C ASN A 303 2.76 1.67 9.70
N GLY A 304 1.66 0.94 9.73
CA GLY A 304 1.18 0.17 8.57
C GLY A 304 -0.11 0.73 7.96
N ARG A 305 -0.44 1.99 8.23
CA ARG A 305 -1.64 2.67 7.72
C ARG A 305 -1.44 4.18 7.67
N PRO A 306 -2.18 4.94 6.82
CA PRO A 306 -2.19 6.39 6.88
C PRO A 306 -2.64 6.88 8.27
N LEU A 307 -1.91 7.84 8.82
CA LEU A 307 -2.21 8.45 10.12
C LEU A 307 -2.85 9.84 9.94
N ASP A 308 -3.64 10.25 10.94
CA ASP A 308 -3.99 11.66 11.16
C ASP A 308 -2.77 12.37 11.76
N LEU A 309 -2.04 13.05 10.91
CA LEU A 309 -0.84 13.83 11.26
C LEU A 309 -1.10 15.34 11.27
N SER A 310 -2.36 15.75 11.36
CA SER A 310 -2.74 17.17 11.24
C SER A 310 -2.00 18.04 12.24
N TRP A 311 -1.84 17.58 13.47
CA TRP A 311 -1.12 18.32 14.49
C TRP A 311 0.40 18.17 14.33
N GLU A 312 0.92 16.97 14.12
CA GLU A 312 2.34 16.69 13.94
C GLU A 312 2.93 17.49 12.79
N SER A 313 2.17 17.66 11.71
CA SER A 313 2.58 18.46 10.55
C SER A 313 2.76 19.95 10.87
N THR A 314 2.19 20.45 11.96
CA THR A 314 2.36 21.84 12.39
C THR A 314 3.60 22.05 13.27
N VAL A 315 4.07 21.02 13.95
CA VAL A 315 5.16 21.13 14.95
C VAL A 315 6.49 20.56 14.47
N ALA A 316 6.47 19.53 13.61
CA ALA A 316 7.68 18.94 13.05
C ALA A 316 8.21 19.76 11.88
N ASP A 317 9.55 19.95 11.81
CA ASP A 317 10.21 20.58 10.65
C ASP A 317 10.38 19.58 9.49
N ALA A 318 10.50 18.28 9.78
CA ALA A 318 10.47 17.23 8.77
C ALA A 318 9.71 15.98 9.25
N ILE A 319 9.10 15.27 8.31
CA ILE A 319 8.37 14.02 8.56
C ILE A 319 8.76 13.00 7.49
N VAL A 320 9.29 11.87 7.93
CA VAL A 320 9.62 10.71 7.09
C VAL A 320 8.69 9.57 7.48
N GLU A 321 7.86 9.14 6.56
CA GLU A 321 7.06 7.93 6.68
C GLU A 321 7.93 6.74 6.30
N ALA A 322 8.31 5.94 7.29
CA ALA A 322 9.21 4.81 7.10
C ALA A 322 8.47 3.48 6.99
N TRP A 323 7.18 3.46 7.25
CA TRP A 323 6.36 2.24 7.32
C TRP A 323 6.97 1.22 8.30
N TYR A 324 7.07 -0.04 7.92
CA TYR A 324 7.85 -1.07 8.60
C TYR A 324 9.00 -1.49 7.67
N PRO A 325 10.18 -0.90 7.83
CA PRO A 325 11.26 -0.97 6.83
C PRO A 325 12.06 -2.29 6.84
N GLY A 326 11.72 -3.23 7.74
CA GLY A 326 12.31 -4.57 7.75
C GLY A 326 13.70 -4.65 8.36
N THR A 327 14.42 -5.74 8.01
CA THR A 327 15.70 -6.13 8.61
C THR A 327 16.77 -5.04 8.54
N GLU A 328 16.87 -4.32 7.43
CA GLU A 328 17.86 -3.26 7.19
C GLU A 328 17.29 -1.85 7.47
N GLY A 329 16.17 -1.77 8.18
CA GLY A 329 15.43 -0.52 8.39
C GLY A 329 16.25 0.59 9.04
N GLY A 330 17.09 0.27 10.02
CA GLY A 330 17.94 1.28 10.68
C GLY A 330 18.99 1.89 9.74
N HIS A 331 19.61 1.08 8.90
CA HIS A 331 20.53 1.59 7.86
C HIS A 331 19.78 2.45 6.84
N ALA A 332 18.63 2.00 6.35
CA ALA A 332 17.84 2.74 5.38
C ALA A 332 17.35 4.10 5.92
N VAL A 333 16.91 4.16 7.18
CA VAL A 333 16.58 5.43 7.86
C VAL A 333 17.80 6.33 7.94
N ALA A 334 18.97 5.78 8.31
CA ALA A 334 20.20 6.55 8.39
C ALA A 334 20.62 7.13 7.02
N ASP A 335 20.48 6.34 5.94
CA ASP A 335 20.79 6.79 4.58
C ASP A 335 19.89 7.94 4.13
N VAL A 336 18.58 7.82 4.40
CA VAL A 336 17.63 8.88 4.10
C VAL A 336 17.94 10.13 4.93
N LEU A 337 18.11 10.00 6.24
CA LEU A 337 18.34 11.17 7.10
C LEU A 337 19.69 11.86 6.82
N SER A 338 20.70 11.13 6.36
CA SER A 338 22.01 11.72 6.00
C SER A 338 22.07 12.29 4.59
N GLY A 339 21.13 11.91 3.72
CA GLY A 339 21.16 12.25 2.30
C GLY A 339 22.04 11.34 1.44
N ASP A 340 22.57 10.25 2.00
CA ASP A 340 23.24 9.21 1.21
C ASP A 340 22.24 8.56 0.23
N PHE A 341 20.97 8.53 0.60
CA PHE A 341 19.86 8.22 -0.27
C PHE A 341 18.88 9.42 -0.31
N ASN A 342 18.61 9.92 -1.53
CA ASN A 342 17.60 10.96 -1.73
C ASN A 342 16.21 10.31 -1.79
N PRO A 343 15.28 10.61 -0.86
CA PRO A 343 13.95 9.99 -0.84
C PRO A 343 13.21 10.19 -2.16
N CYS A 344 12.61 9.11 -2.64
CA CYS A 344 11.87 9.08 -3.91
C CYS A 344 10.58 8.24 -3.81
N GLY A 345 10.24 7.78 -2.62
CA GLY A 345 9.00 7.07 -2.35
C GLY A 345 7.79 7.96 -2.52
N LYS A 346 6.66 7.37 -2.94
CA LYS A 346 5.39 8.06 -3.11
C LYS A 346 4.30 7.34 -2.33
N LEU A 347 3.37 8.09 -1.75
CA LEU A 347 2.25 7.53 -1.02
C LEU A 347 1.36 6.68 -1.93
N THR A 348 1.13 5.45 -1.52
CA THR A 348 0.19 4.51 -2.16
C THR A 348 -1.21 4.58 -1.58
N MET A 349 -1.41 5.41 -0.57
CA MET A 349 -2.70 5.72 0.05
C MET A 349 -2.77 7.21 0.40
N THR A 350 -3.98 7.74 0.39
CA THR A 350 -4.25 9.12 0.79
C THR A 350 -4.16 9.27 2.31
N PHE A 351 -3.45 10.27 2.81
CA PHE A 351 -3.41 10.60 4.24
C PHE A 351 -4.50 11.61 4.58
N PRO A 352 -5.46 11.26 5.47
CA PRO A 352 -6.55 12.15 5.84
C PRO A 352 -6.08 13.27 6.79
N ARG A 353 -6.87 14.33 6.92
CA ARG A 353 -6.69 15.35 7.97
C ARG A 353 -7.24 14.88 9.30
N ASN A 354 -8.21 13.99 9.29
CA ASN A 354 -8.80 13.39 10.48
C ASN A 354 -9.57 12.10 10.14
N LEU A 355 -9.89 11.32 11.17
CA LEU A 355 -10.61 10.05 11.02
C LEU A 355 -11.97 10.21 10.31
N GLY A 356 -12.64 11.35 10.47
CA GLY A 356 -13.94 11.61 9.85
C GLY A 356 -13.91 11.67 8.31
N GLN A 357 -12.74 11.77 7.70
CA GLN A 357 -12.59 11.68 6.24
C GLN A 357 -12.46 10.25 5.72
N VAL A 358 -12.24 9.26 6.58
CA VAL A 358 -12.04 7.86 6.17
C VAL A 358 -13.40 7.17 5.92
N PRO A 359 -13.57 6.46 4.77
CA PRO A 359 -12.59 6.25 3.70
C PRO A 359 -12.40 7.47 2.81
N ILE A 360 -11.13 7.77 2.45
CA ILE A 360 -10.78 8.85 1.53
C ILE A 360 -10.01 8.27 0.34
N HIS A 361 -10.63 8.29 -0.82
CA HIS A 361 -10.07 7.74 -2.06
C HIS A 361 -9.72 8.87 -3.02
N TYR A 362 -8.53 8.83 -3.63
CA TYR A 362 -8.09 9.82 -4.62
C TYR A 362 -8.93 9.76 -5.90
N ASP A 363 -9.48 8.58 -6.20
CA ASP A 363 -10.33 8.28 -7.35
C ASP A 363 -11.83 8.31 -7.01
N ALA A 364 -12.21 9.06 -5.98
CA ALA A 364 -13.60 9.22 -5.58
C ALA A 364 -14.46 9.75 -6.74
N LYS A 365 -15.71 9.30 -6.78
CA LYS A 365 -16.70 9.77 -7.77
C LYS A 365 -17.31 11.10 -7.29
N ASN A 366 -17.61 11.98 -8.24
CA ASN A 366 -18.35 13.20 -7.92
C ASN A 366 -19.74 12.88 -7.39
N THR A 367 -20.19 13.68 -6.42
CA THR A 367 -21.61 13.78 -6.05
C THR A 367 -22.34 14.71 -7.03
N GLY A 368 -23.66 14.81 -6.93
CA GLY A 368 -24.44 15.75 -7.74
C GLY A 368 -24.16 17.23 -7.42
N ARG A 369 -23.56 17.51 -6.25
CA ARG A 369 -23.19 18.86 -5.80
C ARG A 369 -21.79 18.84 -5.18
N PRO A 370 -20.73 18.70 -6.01
CA PRO A 370 -19.38 18.62 -5.53
C PRO A 370 -18.94 19.95 -4.89
N TYR A 371 -18.14 19.87 -3.85
CA TYR A 371 -17.50 21.03 -3.26
C TYR A 371 -16.46 21.61 -4.22
N THR A 372 -16.47 22.93 -4.40
CA THR A 372 -15.45 23.64 -5.17
C THR A 372 -14.66 24.56 -4.24
N PRO A 373 -13.36 24.34 -4.06
CA PRO A 373 -12.52 25.20 -3.21
C PRO A 373 -12.61 26.67 -3.66
N GLY A 374 -12.67 27.59 -2.69
CA GLY A 374 -12.66 29.04 -2.94
C GLY A 374 -14.00 29.68 -3.35
N GLN A 375 -15.08 28.92 -3.46
CA GLN A 375 -16.41 29.47 -3.82
C GLN A 375 -17.25 29.98 -2.64
N GLY A 376 -16.62 30.26 -1.49
CA GLY A 376 -17.32 30.80 -0.30
C GLY A 376 -18.26 29.80 0.38
N GLU A 377 -19.21 30.30 1.18
CA GLU A 377 -20.21 29.45 1.84
C GLU A 377 -21.19 28.87 0.81
N GLN A 378 -21.20 27.55 0.71
CA GLN A 378 -22.10 26.79 -0.16
C GLN A 378 -23.00 25.89 0.68
N HIS A 379 -24.29 26.15 0.65
CA HIS A 379 -25.29 25.24 1.22
C HIS A 379 -25.55 24.07 0.27
N TYR A 380 -25.84 22.91 0.83
CA TYR A 380 -26.24 21.70 0.09
C TYR A 380 -25.15 21.13 -0.85
N VAL A 381 -23.90 21.43 -0.65
CA VAL A 381 -22.77 20.78 -1.32
C VAL A 381 -22.13 19.71 -0.43
N SER A 382 -21.47 18.74 -1.04
CA SER A 382 -20.75 17.67 -0.31
C SER A 382 -19.48 18.24 0.31
N ARG A 383 -19.56 18.60 1.60
CA ARG A 383 -18.43 19.14 2.37
C ARG A 383 -18.48 18.70 3.82
N TYR A 384 -17.37 18.84 4.52
CA TYR A 384 -17.33 18.77 5.98
C TYR A 384 -17.62 20.15 6.57
N LEU A 385 -18.44 20.23 7.62
CA LEU A 385 -18.78 21.52 8.26
C LEU A 385 -17.65 22.04 9.15
N ASN A 386 -16.89 21.13 9.75
CA ASN A 386 -15.82 21.40 10.71
C ASN A 386 -14.41 21.23 10.14
N GLU A 387 -14.29 20.95 8.84
CA GLU A 387 -13.02 20.89 8.12
C GLU A 387 -13.09 21.88 6.96
N PRO A 388 -12.28 22.94 6.97
CA PRO A 388 -12.39 24.04 6.01
C PRO A 388 -12.03 23.64 4.59
N THR A 389 -11.35 22.49 4.42
CA THR A 389 -10.99 21.96 3.12
C THR A 389 -11.54 20.55 2.96
N ALA A 390 -11.97 20.21 1.75
CA ALA A 390 -12.32 18.83 1.39
C ALA A 390 -11.10 18.00 0.97
N THR A 391 -9.89 18.61 0.99
CA THR A 391 -8.65 17.97 0.55
C THR A 391 -8.03 17.12 1.66
N PRO A 392 -7.29 16.07 1.31
CA PRO A 392 -6.49 15.32 2.28
C PRO A 392 -5.34 16.16 2.86
N LEU A 393 -4.68 15.63 3.89
CA LEU A 393 -3.43 16.22 4.39
C LEU A 393 -2.29 15.99 3.38
N TYR A 394 -2.14 14.74 2.91
CA TYR A 394 -1.24 14.38 1.82
C TYR A 394 -1.98 13.52 0.80
N PRO A 395 -2.00 13.91 -0.48
CA PRO A 395 -2.73 13.19 -1.51
C PRO A 395 -2.03 11.87 -1.90
N PHE A 396 -2.76 11.00 -2.56
CA PHE A 396 -2.18 9.81 -3.19
C PHE A 396 -1.07 10.20 -4.17
N GLY A 397 0.00 9.43 -4.18
CA GLY A 397 1.17 9.67 -5.05
C GLY A 397 2.12 10.75 -4.51
N TYR A 398 1.80 11.43 -3.40
CA TYR A 398 2.64 12.48 -2.82
C TYR A 398 3.93 11.92 -2.22
N GLY A 399 5.00 12.71 -2.32
CA GLY A 399 6.28 12.46 -1.68
C GLY A 399 7.29 13.49 -2.17
N LEU A 400 8.02 14.09 -1.24
CA LEU A 400 9.08 15.06 -1.48
C LEU A 400 10.42 14.35 -1.70
N SER A 401 11.39 15.12 -2.18
CA SER A 401 12.80 14.73 -2.24
C SER A 401 13.69 15.91 -1.79
N TYR A 402 15.01 15.69 -1.73
CA TYR A 402 15.98 16.76 -1.46
C TYR A 402 16.29 17.63 -2.70
N THR A 403 15.49 17.45 -3.74
CA THR A 403 15.52 18.28 -4.96
C THR A 403 14.09 18.64 -5.34
N THR A 404 13.92 19.43 -6.39
CA THR A 404 12.63 19.86 -6.92
C THR A 404 12.51 19.46 -8.37
N PHE A 405 11.28 19.18 -8.81
CA PHE A 405 10.98 18.83 -10.20
C PHE A 405 9.97 19.81 -10.79
N GLU A 406 10.16 20.14 -12.06
CA GLU A 406 9.23 20.90 -12.88
C GLU A 406 8.69 20.01 -14.00
N TYR A 407 7.40 20.15 -14.27
CA TYR A 407 6.70 19.44 -15.33
C TYR A 407 6.23 20.44 -16.37
N SER A 408 6.52 20.17 -17.65
CA SER A 408 6.15 21.04 -18.77
C SER A 408 5.81 20.23 -20.03
N ASP A 409 5.39 20.92 -21.07
CA ASP A 409 5.22 20.41 -22.43
C ASP A 409 4.36 19.14 -22.52
N LEU A 410 3.27 19.07 -21.74
CA LEU A 410 2.32 17.97 -21.84
C LEU A 410 1.66 17.97 -23.23
N LYS A 411 1.83 16.87 -23.97
CA LYS A 411 1.23 16.67 -25.28
C LYS A 411 0.39 15.41 -25.25
N VAL A 412 -0.77 15.47 -25.86
CA VAL A 412 -1.72 14.35 -25.99
C VAL A 412 -2.02 14.19 -27.46
N ALA A 413 -1.72 13.04 -28.04
CA ALA A 413 -1.91 12.80 -29.46
C ALA A 413 -2.36 11.37 -29.77
N PRO A 414 -3.34 11.20 -30.68
CA PRO A 414 -4.11 12.25 -31.34
C PRO A 414 -5.10 12.94 -30.40
N GLU A 415 -5.46 14.20 -30.67
CA GLU A 415 -6.52 14.91 -29.91
C GLU A 415 -7.91 14.32 -30.11
N LYS A 416 -8.13 13.66 -31.27
CA LYS A 416 -9.35 12.90 -31.58
C LYS A 416 -9.01 11.51 -32.07
N THR A 417 -9.68 10.50 -31.54
CA THR A 417 -9.41 9.09 -31.82
C THR A 417 -10.69 8.24 -31.81
N ASP A 418 -10.69 7.14 -32.58
CA ASP A 418 -11.66 6.05 -32.46
C ASP A 418 -11.12 4.87 -31.63
N MET A 419 -10.00 5.07 -30.92
CA MET A 419 -9.29 4.10 -30.11
C MET A 419 -8.78 2.85 -30.85
N LYS A 420 -8.80 2.81 -32.19
CA LYS A 420 -8.09 1.75 -32.95
C LYS A 420 -6.57 1.87 -32.79
N GLN A 421 -6.10 3.08 -32.56
CA GLN A 421 -4.73 3.36 -32.15
C GLN A 421 -4.75 3.99 -30.76
N PRO A 422 -3.80 3.65 -29.90
CA PRO A 422 -3.72 4.22 -28.56
C PRO A 422 -3.40 5.72 -28.63
N VAL A 423 -3.75 6.45 -27.56
CA VAL A 423 -3.37 7.85 -27.38
C VAL A 423 -2.00 7.91 -26.71
N ALA A 424 -1.05 8.58 -27.34
CA ALA A 424 0.26 8.88 -26.76
C ALA A 424 0.17 10.14 -25.90
N VAL A 425 0.77 10.07 -24.72
CA VAL A 425 0.92 11.22 -23.82
C VAL A 425 2.40 11.40 -23.52
N THR A 426 2.95 12.58 -23.77
CA THR A 426 4.32 12.90 -23.42
C THR A 426 4.36 14.10 -22.49
N VAL A 427 5.31 14.12 -21.56
CA VAL A 427 5.55 15.21 -20.62
C VAL A 427 7.04 15.37 -20.38
N THR A 428 7.51 16.59 -20.33
CA THR A 428 8.89 16.90 -19.94
C THR A 428 8.97 17.04 -18.42
N VAL A 429 9.89 16.30 -17.79
CA VAL A 429 10.24 16.45 -16.37
C VAL A 429 11.67 16.94 -16.25
N LYS A 430 11.91 17.95 -15.42
CA LYS A 430 13.22 18.56 -15.16
C LYS A 430 13.55 18.56 -13.68
N ASN A 431 14.76 18.15 -13.34
CA ASN A 431 15.29 18.36 -12.00
C ASN A 431 15.77 19.81 -11.87
N THR A 432 15.04 20.64 -11.15
CA THR A 432 15.33 22.07 -10.97
C THR A 432 16.16 22.36 -9.71
N GLY A 433 16.41 21.33 -8.89
CA GLY A 433 17.21 21.47 -7.67
C GLY A 433 18.68 21.12 -7.87
N LYS A 434 19.36 20.79 -6.76
CA LYS A 434 20.82 20.64 -6.71
C LYS A 434 21.31 19.22 -6.51
N VAL A 435 20.40 18.26 -6.35
CA VAL A 435 20.74 16.89 -5.99
C VAL A 435 20.13 15.94 -7.02
N ARG A 436 20.92 14.94 -7.45
CA ARG A 436 20.42 13.83 -8.28
C ARG A 436 19.29 13.10 -7.56
N CYS A 437 18.20 12.83 -8.26
CA CYS A 437 17.08 12.08 -7.71
C CYS A 437 16.33 11.30 -8.77
N THR A 438 15.61 10.26 -8.30
CA THR A 438 14.61 9.56 -9.09
C THR A 438 13.24 10.18 -8.80
N GLU A 439 12.55 10.65 -9.85
CA GLU A 439 11.15 11.06 -9.77
C GLU A 439 10.24 9.93 -10.25
N VAL A 440 9.03 9.86 -9.70
CA VAL A 440 7.95 8.98 -10.17
C VAL A 440 6.92 9.85 -10.88
N VAL A 441 7.04 9.92 -12.20
CA VAL A 441 6.10 10.65 -13.06
C VAL A 441 4.81 9.83 -13.16
N GLN A 442 3.67 10.44 -12.84
CA GLN A 442 2.37 9.79 -12.75
C GLN A 442 1.41 10.37 -13.78
N LEU A 443 0.69 9.50 -14.48
CA LEU A 443 -0.34 9.85 -15.45
C LEU A 443 -1.72 9.55 -14.89
N TYR A 444 -2.59 10.56 -14.87
CA TYR A 444 -3.99 10.43 -14.45
C TYR A 444 -4.93 10.72 -15.60
N VAL A 445 -6.06 10.00 -15.67
CA VAL A 445 -7.07 10.16 -16.71
C VAL A 445 -8.45 10.26 -16.06
N ARG A 446 -9.34 11.05 -16.68
CA ARG A 446 -10.75 11.15 -16.34
C ARG A 446 -11.61 11.15 -17.58
N ASP A 447 -12.60 10.30 -17.60
CA ASP A 447 -13.76 10.37 -18.49
C ASP A 447 -14.74 11.42 -17.91
N LEU A 448 -15.06 12.44 -18.69
CA LEU A 448 -15.88 13.56 -18.22
C LEU A 448 -17.36 13.24 -18.20
N VAL A 449 -17.85 12.46 -19.18
CA VAL A 449 -19.27 12.13 -19.33
C VAL A 449 -19.41 10.70 -19.83
N ALA A 450 -19.95 9.83 -19.00
CA ALA A 450 -20.20 8.44 -19.32
C ALA A 450 -21.61 8.00 -18.88
N SER A 451 -22.05 6.82 -19.34
CA SER A 451 -23.34 6.23 -18.95
C SER A 451 -23.44 5.90 -17.45
N VAL A 452 -22.31 5.89 -16.73
CA VAL A 452 -22.23 5.76 -15.26
C VAL A 452 -21.24 6.78 -14.70
N THR A 453 -21.43 7.19 -13.44
CA THR A 453 -20.51 8.15 -12.79
C THR A 453 -19.10 7.59 -12.75
N ARG A 454 -18.16 8.34 -13.32
CA ARG A 454 -16.74 7.98 -13.36
C ARG A 454 -15.94 8.66 -12.25
N PRO A 455 -14.79 8.06 -11.83
CA PRO A 455 -13.87 8.68 -10.90
C PRO A 455 -13.37 10.05 -11.37
N THR A 456 -13.09 10.93 -10.40
CA THR A 456 -12.56 12.27 -10.70
C THR A 456 -11.15 12.23 -11.29
N ARG A 457 -10.38 11.21 -10.94
CA ARG A 457 -9.06 10.89 -11.50
C ARG A 457 -8.76 9.42 -11.30
N GLN A 458 -8.09 8.79 -12.26
CA GLN A 458 -7.56 7.43 -12.13
C GLN A 458 -6.11 7.39 -12.59
N LEU A 459 -5.22 6.83 -11.78
CA LEU A 459 -3.85 6.54 -12.19
C LEU A 459 -3.88 5.50 -13.31
N LYS A 460 -3.30 5.85 -14.46
CA LYS A 460 -3.26 4.97 -15.66
C LYS A 460 -1.83 4.65 -16.11
N GLY A 461 -0.85 5.29 -15.52
CA GLY A 461 0.55 4.99 -15.77
C GLY A 461 1.47 5.70 -14.79
N PHE A 462 2.64 5.13 -14.60
CA PHE A 462 3.74 5.79 -13.88
C PHE A 462 5.09 5.32 -14.44
N GLU A 463 6.06 6.23 -14.42
CA GLU A 463 7.42 5.97 -14.86
C GLU A 463 8.43 6.52 -13.85
N ARG A 464 9.49 5.75 -13.61
CA ARG A 464 10.59 6.17 -12.73
C ARG A 464 11.74 6.72 -13.57
N VAL A 465 12.08 8.00 -13.38
CA VAL A 465 13.16 8.66 -14.11
C VAL A 465 14.18 9.23 -13.15
N THR A 466 15.44 8.90 -13.36
CA THR A 466 16.55 9.44 -12.56
C THR A 466 17.16 10.59 -13.33
N LEU A 467 17.26 11.76 -12.70
CA LEU A 467 17.74 13.01 -13.32
C LEU A 467 18.85 13.64 -12.47
N GLU A 468 19.92 14.05 -13.15
CA GLU A 468 20.95 14.91 -12.57
C GLU A 468 20.42 16.34 -12.37
N PRO A 469 21.05 17.17 -11.52
CA PRO A 469 20.70 18.59 -11.40
C PRO A 469 20.69 19.30 -12.75
N GLY A 470 19.57 19.95 -13.08
CA GLY A 470 19.36 20.65 -14.36
C GLY A 470 18.98 19.75 -15.53
N GLU A 471 19.05 18.42 -15.40
CA GLU A 471 18.67 17.49 -16.47
C GLU A 471 17.15 17.52 -16.69
N SER A 472 16.76 17.45 -17.97
CA SER A 472 15.38 17.29 -18.41
C SER A 472 15.21 16.00 -19.21
N ARG A 473 14.05 15.34 -19.09
CA ARG A 473 13.71 14.15 -19.86
C ARG A 473 12.25 14.16 -20.27
N GLU A 474 11.99 13.79 -21.51
CA GLU A 474 10.65 13.50 -21.98
C GLU A 474 10.26 12.08 -21.52
N VAL A 475 9.09 11.97 -20.91
CA VAL A 475 8.48 10.71 -20.44
C VAL A 475 7.22 10.48 -21.26
N SER A 476 7.05 9.24 -21.73
CA SER A 476 5.96 8.87 -22.61
C SER A 476 5.07 7.82 -21.96
N PHE A 477 3.77 7.99 -22.13
CA PHE A 477 2.74 7.04 -21.73
C PHE A 477 1.84 6.69 -22.90
N THR A 478 1.18 5.55 -22.77
CA THR A 478 0.22 5.05 -23.77
C THR A 478 -1.12 4.79 -23.10
N ILE A 479 -2.18 5.45 -23.57
CA ILE A 479 -3.55 5.21 -23.14
C ILE A 479 -4.21 4.31 -24.18
N THR A 480 -4.46 3.05 -23.79
CA THR A 480 -5.16 2.06 -24.62
C THR A 480 -6.66 2.12 -24.41
N SER A 481 -7.43 1.44 -25.26
CA SER A 481 -8.88 1.27 -25.08
C SER A 481 -9.24 0.66 -23.72
N ASP A 482 -8.44 -0.29 -23.24
CA ASP A 482 -8.64 -0.95 -21.94
C ASP A 482 -8.37 0.02 -20.78
N ALA A 483 -7.40 0.94 -20.93
CA ALA A 483 -7.08 1.92 -19.90
C ALA A 483 -8.25 2.89 -19.64
N VAL A 484 -9.08 3.19 -20.63
CA VAL A 484 -10.28 4.03 -20.53
C VAL A 484 -11.57 3.23 -20.44
N GLY A 485 -11.49 1.91 -20.56
CA GLY A 485 -12.61 0.98 -20.41
C GLY A 485 -13.19 0.96 -18.99
N PHE A 486 -14.47 0.69 -18.91
CA PHE A 486 -15.22 0.52 -17.67
C PHE A 486 -16.44 -0.38 -17.89
N TYR A 487 -17.07 -0.83 -16.80
CA TYR A 487 -18.32 -1.59 -16.88
C TYR A 487 -19.51 -0.64 -17.01
N ARG A 488 -20.20 -0.68 -18.15
CA ARG A 488 -21.37 0.14 -18.48
C ARG A 488 -22.58 -0.24 -17.64
N GLN A 489 -23.72 0.40 -17.89
CA GLN A 489 -24.97 0.10 -17.16
C GLN A 489 -25.42 -1.36 -17.29
N ASP A 490 -25.22 -1.95 -18.46
CA ASP A 490 -25.54 -3.35 -18.79
C ASP A 490 -24.45 -4.35 -18.37
N MET A 491 -23.43 -3.88 -17.66
CA MET A 491 -22.24 -4.66 -17.25
C MET A 491 -21.37 -5.16 -18.41
N SER A 492 -21.53 -4.66 -19.63
CA SER A 492 -20.54 -4.84 -20.68
C SER A 492 -19.29 -3.99 -20.41
N PHE A 493 -18.11 -4.53 -20.64
CA PHE A 493 -16.85 -3.79 -20.52
C PHE A 493 -16.50 -3.09 -21.82
N GLY A 494 -16.09 -1.83 -21.75
CA GLY A 494 -15.62 -1.05 -22.90
C GLY A 494 -15.57 0.44 -22.60
N TYR A 495 -15.17 1.22 -23.58
CA TYR A 495 -15.15 2.69 -23.54
C TYR A 495 -16.40 3.26 -24.22
N GLU A 496 -16.65 4.55 -23.98
CA GLU A 496 -17.70 5.32 -24.65
C GLU A 496 -17.11 6.55 -25.35
N PRO A 497 -17.71 7.03 -26.44
CA PRO A 497 -17.35 8.31 -27.06
C PRO A 497 -17.55 9.47 -26.07
N GLY A 498 -16.62 10.44 -26.07
CA GLY A 498 -16.69 11.59 -25.17
C GLY A 498 -15.35 12.26 -24.96
N ASP A 499 -15.34 13.31 -24.15
CA ASP A 499 -14.17 14.08 -23.79
C ASP A 499 -13.46 13.50 -22.57
N PHE A 500 -12.15 13.44 -22.65
CA PHE A 500 -11.26 12.96 -21.59
C PHE A 500 -10.27 14.05 -21.18
N LYS A 501 -10.02 14.11 -19.88
CA LYS A 501 -8.91 14.91 -19.33
C LYS A 501 -7.76 14.02 -18.90
N VAL A 502 -6.56 14.57 -19.03
CA VAL A 502 -5.29 13.92 -18.70
C VAL A 502 -4.48 14.86 -17.82
N TRP A 503 -3.85 14.34 -16.76
CA TRP A 503 -2.90 15.09 -15.94
C TRP A 503 -1.61 14.31 -15.80
N ALA A 504 -0.49 15.02 -15.80
CA ALA A 504 0.82 14.46 -15.52
C ALA A 504 1.52 15.24 -14.41
N GLY A 505 2.16 14.52 -13.49
CA GLY A 505 2.88 15.12 -12.37
C GLY A 505 3.33 14.12 -11.33
N GLY A 506 3.71 14.60 -10.15
CA GLY A 506 4.28 13.80 -9.06
C GLY A 506 3.26 13.25 -8.05
N SER A 507 1.96 13.57 -8.20
CA SER A 507 0.88 13.10 -7.29
C SER A 507 -0.49 13.24 -7.96
N SER A 508 -1.54 12.75 -7.29
CA SER A 508 -2.93 12.92 -7.75
C SER A 508 -3.40 14.38 -7.81
N ASP A 509 -2.66 15.31 -7.20
CA ASP A 509 -2.92 16.76 -7.28
C ASP A 509 -2.23 17.43 -8.49
N ALA A 510 -1.67 16.66 -9.43
CA ALA A 510 -1.02 17.20 -10.62
C ALA A 510 -1.90 18.26 -11.32
N ALA A 511 -1.30 19.41 -11.62
CA ALA A 511 -2.00 20.55 -12.22
C ALA A 511 -1.79 20.65 -13.74
N LEU A 512 -0.74 20.02 -14.28
CA LEU A 512 -0.46 20.06 -15.72
C LEU A 512 -1.48 19.19 -16.46
N GLU A 513 -2.33 19.84 -17.27
CA GLU A 513 -3.54 19.24 -17.86
C GLU A 513 -3.50 19.23 -19.39
N GLY A 514 -3.99 18.15 -19.99
CA GLY A 514 -4.29 17.99 -21.40
C GLY A 514 -5.65 17.31 -21.61
N SER A 515 -6.04 17.09 -22.86
CA SER A 515 -7.31 16.44 -23.19
C SER A 515 -7.25 15.72 -24.53
N PHE A 516 -8.18 14.78 -24.73
CA PHE A 516 -8.49 14.16 -26.01
C PHE A 516 -9.98 13.81 -26.09
N GLU A 517 -10.47 13.58 -27.30
CA GLU A 517 -11.86 13.17 -27.57
C GLU A 517 -11.87 11.77 -28.19
N ILE A 518 -12.70 10.87 -27.65
CA ILE A 518 -13.02 9.61 -28.32
C ILE A 518 -14.27 9.86 -29.19
N THR A 519 -14.10 9.65 -30.49
CA THR A 519 -15.16 9.79 -31.49
C THR A 519 -15.92 8.48 -31.68
N LYS A 520 -17.11 8.53 -32.31
CA LYS A 520 -17.90 7.35 -32.64
C LYS A 520 -17.25 6.48 -33.71
#